data_306c37d10bb766974e53a9397256a453
#
_entry.id   306c37d10bb766974e53a9397256a453
#
_cell.length_a   1.000
_cell.length_b   1.000
_cell.length_c   1.000
_cell.angle_alpha   90.00
_cell.angle_beta   90.00
_cell.angle_gamma   90.00
#
_symmetry.space_group_name_H-M   'P 1'
#
loop_
_entity.id
_entity.type
_entity.pdbx_description
1 polymer ?
#
loop_
_entity_poly.entity_id
_entity_poly.type
_entity_poly.pdbx_seq_one_letter_code
_entity_poly.pdbx_strand_id
1 'polypeptide(L)'
;MNYGFVIDNRNCIGCHACTVACKAEHDVPIGVNRTWVKYVEKGQFPDTRRIFSVMRCNHCEYAPCIEICPTQALYLRSDGIVDFNNERCIGCKSCTQACPYDAIYIDPESHTAAKCNYCAHRVDVGLEPACVNVCPTEAIISGDLDQKNSQISNLVSRQQVTARKPEKGTHPKLFYIEGDDVSLKPLETEQSSKSLWGSQSSGVGHFSGKENSYSLGFESSNNNSGKHNSSTGEKSVQKLIYSKGGLSGGARPAKRVYDSPSKGILWGWEVAGYILTKALSAGILGLPLLLNEFGLINLTSQTIWITSLVSLLFLGATGILLIMDLDQPTRFLYVLFRPHWKSWLVKGGYTISVFGGLVTLLGGAHLLGYGEWVNWLTWPILLFSILLSIYTAFLFAQAKGRDFWQSPLLILHMLLHAVICLLYTSPSPRDRTRSRMPSSA
;
A
#
# COMPACT_ATOMS: atom_id res chain seq x y z
N MET A 1 24.97 -10.14 13.88
CA MET A 1 24.93 -8.76 13.40
C MET A 1 23.50 -8.35 13.13
N ASN A 2 23.12 -7.20 13.62
CA ASN A 2 21.74 -6.71 13.52
C ASN A 2 21.77 -5.17 13.39
N TYR A 3 21.92 -4.69 12.19
CA TYR A 3 22.09 -3.26 11.93
C TYR A 3 20.81 -2.46 12.20
N GLY A 4 20.96 -1.32 12.89
CA GLY A 4 19.90 -0.37 13.18
C GLY A 4 20.36 1.08 13.14
N PHE A 5 19.41 2.01 13.30
CA PHE A 5 19.67 3.43 13.38
C PHE A 5 19.12 4.02 14.69
N VAL A 6 19.81 5.02 15.21
CA VAL A 6 19.29 5.93 16.25
C VAL A 6 19.30 7.34 15.67
N ILE A 7 18.19 8.06 15.83
CA ILE A 7 18.08 9.47 15.52
C ILE A 7 18.01 10.24 16.83
N ASP A 8 19.01 11.06 17.11
CA ASP A 8 18.98 11.97 18.23
C ASP A 8 18.32 13.30 17.83
N ASN A 9 17.04 13.45 18.21
CA ASN A 9 16.27 14.65 17.86
C ASN A 9 16.75 15.92 18.57
N ARG A 10 17.58 15.79 19.63
CA ARG A 10 18.19 16.95 20.32
C ARG A 10 19.22 17.63 19.43
N ASN A 11 19.94 16.82 18.65
CA ASN A 11 21.04 17.26 17.80
C ASN A 11 20.60 17.53 16.35
N CYS A 12 19.44 17.04 15.93
CA CYS A 12 18.96 17.23 14.55
C CYS A 12 18.56 18.68 14.30
N ILE A 13 19.22 19.32 13.32
CA ILE A 13 18.95 20.72 12.92
C ILE A 13 18.11 20.83 11.63
N GLY A 14 17.67 19.71 11.04
CA GLY A 14 16.84 19.70 9.85
C GLY A 14 17.53 20.13 8.55
N CYS A 15 18.85 20.09 8.48
CA CYS A 15 19.64 20.64 7.35
C CYS A 15 19.51 19.89 6.01
N HIS A 16 18.87 18.72 5.99
CA HIS A 16 18.75 17.85 4.81
C HIS A 16 20.04 17.28 4.21
N ALA A 17 21.21 17.47 4.85
CA ALA A 17 22.45 16.87 4.37
C ALA A 17 22.31 15.36 4.16
N CYS A 18 21.63 14.65 5.08
CA CYS A 18 21.34 13.23 4.97
C CYS A 18 20.47 12.88 3.76
N THR A 19 19.53 13.75 3.35
CA THR A 19 18.68 13.55 2.17
C THR A 19 19.50 13.69 0.88
N VAL A 20 20.33 14.75 0.81
CA VAL A 20 21.17 15.04 -0.36
C VAL A 20 22.24 13.97 -0.54
N ALA A 21 22.94 13.58 0.52
CA ALA A 21 23.94 12.51 0.46
C ALA A 21 23.33 11.18 0.03
N CYS A 22 22.14 10.83 0.53
CA CYS A 22 21.44 9.62 0.11
C CYS A 22 21.02 9.66 -1.36
N LYS A 23 20.64 10.83 -1.88
CA LYS A 23 20.31 11.00 -3.30
C LYS A 23 21.56 10.84 -4.18
N ALA A 24 22.66 11.47 -3.82
CA ALA A 24 23.92 11.40 -4.55
C ALA A 24 24.52 9.99 -4.52
N GLU A 25 24.48 9.30 -3.37
CA GLU A 25 25.06 7.95 -3.19
C GLU A 25 24.31 6.88 -3.98
N HIS A 26 23.02 7.07 -4.23
CA HIS A 26 22.14 6.03 -4.79
C HIS A 26 21.46 6.46 -6.08
N ASP A 27 21.88 7.55 -6.70
CA ASP A 27 21.27 8.12 -7.92
C ASP A 27 19.73 8.18 -7.83
N VAL A 28 19.21 8.65 -6.67
CA VAL A 28 17.77 8.68 -6.44
C VAL A 28 17.12 9.79 -7.29
N PRO A 29 16.18 9.46 -8.18
CA PRO A 29 15.56 10.43 -9.07
C PRO A 29 14.88 11.61 -8.36
N ILE A 30 14.69 12.71 -9.09
CA ILE A 30 13.96 13.87 -8.59
C ILE A 30 12.50 13.48 -8.29
N GLY A 31 11.96 14.00 -7.18
CA GLY A 31 10.59 13.77 -6.76
C GLY A 31 10.39 12.59 -5.83
N VAL A 32 11.35 11.69 -5.68
CA VAL A 32 11.31 10.56 -4.74
C VAL A 32 12.49 10.60 -3.79
N ASN A 33 12.37 9.98 -2.61
CA ASN A 33 13.38 10.05 -1.57
C ASN A 33 13.46 8.75 -0.78
N ARG A 34 14.70 8.29 -0.48
CA ARG A 34 14.95 7.17 0.45
C ARG A 34 14.98 7.63 1.90
N THR A 35 15.42 8.87 2.14
CA THR A 35 15.46 9.54 3.43
C THR A 35 14.92 10.94 3.26
N TRP A 36 14.11 11.42 4.22
CA TRP A 36 13.52 12.74 4.21
C TRP A 36 13.39 13.30 5.61
N VAL A 37 13.45 14.61 5.76
CA VAL A 37 13.23 15.30 7.04
C VAL A 37 11.98 16.15 6.92
N LYS A 38 10.94 15.84 7.74
CA LYS A 38 9.72 16.66 7.82
C LYS A 38 9.87 17.67 8.93
N TYR A 39 9.31 18.87 8.74
CA TYR A 39 9.29 19.92 9.74
C TYR A 39 7.89 20.09 10.29
N VAL A 40 7.78 20.06 11.60
CA VAL A 40 6.54 20.34 12.30
C VAL A 40 6.74 21.49 13.25
N GLU A 41 5.91 22.52 13.15
CA GLU A 41 5.86 23.63 14.10
C GLU A 41 4.79 23.35 15.15
N LYS A 42 5.19 23.44 16.43
CA LYS A 42 4.34 23.24 17.59
C LYS A 42 4.28 24.53 18.40
N GLY A 43 3.06 25.00 18.70
CA GLY A 43 2.81 26.25 19.43
C GLY A 43 2.31 27.35 18.53
N GLN A 44 2.20 28.56 19.12
CA GLN A 44 1.83 29.80 18.45
C GLN A 44 2.86 30.87 18.79
N PHE A 45 3.12 31.75 17.83
CA PHE A 45 4.04 32.87 18.06
C PHE A 45 3.61 33.70 19.30
N PRO A 46 4.51 34.07 20.19
CA PRO A 46 5.98 33.88 20.11
C PRO A 46 6.50 32.51 20.60
N ASP A 47 5.69 31.69 21.25
CA ASP A 47 6.08 30.38 21.82
C ASP A 47 6.01 29.25 20.78
N THR A 48 6.81 29.33 19.73
CA THR A 48 6.88 28.33 18.67
C THR A 48 8.13 27.49 18.76
N ARG A 49 8.01 26.16 18.61
CA ARG A 49 9.15 25.25 18.47
C ARG A 49 9.03 24.49 17.15
N ARG A 50 10.11 24.44 16.37
CA ARG A 50 10.23 23.61 15.19
C ARG A 50 10.86 22.28 15.57
N ILE A 51 10.20 21.20 15.16
CA ILE A 51 10.56 19.80 15.42
C ILE A 51 10.87 19.15 14.10
N PHE A 52 11.97 18.38 14.05
CA PHE A 52 12.41 17.66 12.85
C PHE A 52 12.07 16.20 12.97
N SER A 53 11.53 15.61 11.89
CA SER A 53 11.14 14.23 11.83
C SER A 53 11.88 13.54 10.68
N VAL A 54 12.96 12.82 11.02
CA VAL A 54 13.79 12.11 10.05
C VAL A 54 13.12 10.79 9.68
N MET A 55 12.71 10.66 8.42
CA MET A 55 11.95 9.52 7.89
C MET A 55 12.80 8.67 6.95
N ARG A 56 12.81 7.35 7.18
CA ARG A 56 13.48 6.35 6.34
C ARG A 56 12.92 4.95 6.58
N CYS A 57 13.45 3.94 5.89
CA CYS A 57 13.16 2.55 6.20
C CYS A 57 13.61 2.20 7.63
N ASN A 58 12.76 1.50 8.36
CA ASN A 58 13.03 1.11 9.74
C ASN A 58 13.72 -0.26 9.85
N HIS A 59 14.05 -0.92 8.74
CA HIS A 59 14.70 -2.23 8.70
C HIS A 59 14.10 -3.22 9.71
N CYS A 60 12.76 -3.36 9.65
CA CYS A 60 11.97 -4.14 10.59
C CYS A 60 12.43 -5.60 10.64
N GLU A 61 12.40 -6.20 11.82
CA GLU A 61 12.64 -7.63 12.02
C GLU A 61 11.53 -8.46 11.35
N TYR A 62 10.27 -8.09 11.61
CA TYR A 62 9.10 -8.67 10.93
C TYR A 62 8.59 -7.69 9.87
N ALA A 63 9.25 -7.72 8.72
CA ALA A 63 9.02 -6.76 7.65
C ALA A 63 7.80 -7.13 6.78
N PRO A 64 6.64 -6.45 6.88
CA PRO A 64 5.46 -6.79 6.10
C PRO A 64 5.65 -6.58 4.59
N CYS A 65 6.57 -5.73 4.20
CA CYS A 65 6.93 -5.53 2.80
C CYS A 65 7.63 -6.75 2.16
N ILE A 66 8.33 -7.57 2.96
CA ILE A 66 8.92 -8.83 2.49
C ILE A 66 7.82 -9.89 2.35
N GLU A 67 6.95 -10.01 3.35
CA GLU A 67 5.88 -11.01 3.36
C GLU A 67 4.91 -10.86 2.18
N ILE A 68 4.54 -9.62 1.84
CA ILE A 68 3.60 -9.34 0.76
C ILE A 68 4.25 -9.45 -0.63
N CYS A 69 5.58 -9.37 -0.72
CA CYS A 69 6.28 -9.36 -2.01
C CYS A 69 6.12 -10.70 -2.74
N PRO A 70 5.50 -10.76 -3.92
CA PRO A 70 5.21 -12.02 -4.61
C PRO A 70 6.45 -12.70 -5.19
N THR A 71 7.50 -11.93 -5.52
CA THR A 71 8.70 -12.41 -6.24
C THR A 71 9.96 -12.42 -5.38
N GLN A 72 9.81 -12.17 -4.07
CA GLN A 72 10.97 -12.02 -3.15
C GLN A 72 11.97 -10.95 -3.62
N ALA A 73 11.48 -9.92 -4.29
CA ALA A 73 12.31 -8.78 -4.66
C ALA A 73 12.77 -8.01 -3.42
N LEU A 74 12.00 -8.04 -2.33
CA LEU A 74 12.38 -7.55 -1.01
C LEU A 74 12.74 -8.75 -0.14
N TYR A 75 13.88 -8.68 0.55
CA TYR A 75 14.39 -9.77 1.38
C TYR A 75 15.14 -9.25 2.61
N LEU A 76 15.28 -10.11 3.62
CA LEU A 76 16.06 -9.85 4.81
C LEU A 76 17.44 -10.47 4.63
N ARG A 77 18.48 -9.68 4.80
CA ARG A 77 19.88 -10.14 4.84
C ARG A 77 20.20 -10.75 6.21
N SER A 78 21.29 -11.52 6.28
CA SER A 78 21.77 -12.14 7.52
C SER A 78 22.24 -11.14 8.57
N ASP A 79 22.56 -9.92 8.18
CA ASP A 79 22.93 -8.79 9.03
C ASP A 79 21.71 -7.94 9.49
N GLY A 80 20.52 -8.42 9.23
CA GLY A 80 19.27 -7.76 9.62
C GLY A 80 18.86 -6.58 8.74
N ILE A 81 19.57 -6.27 7.68
CA ILE A 81 19.20 -5.23 6.72
C ILE A 81 18.07 -5.76 5.82
N VAL A 82 16.98 -5.04 5.72
CA VAL A 82 15.96 -5.29 4.70
C VAL A 82 16.45 -4.67 3.39
N ASP A 83 16.73 -5.49 2.41
CA ASP A 83 17.27 -5.07 1.11
C ASP A 83 16.29 -5.38 -0.04
N PHE A 84 16.63 -5.03 -1.28
CA PHE A 84 15.77 -5.21 -2.45
C PHE A 84 16.61 -5.51 -3.71
N ASN A 85 16.00 -6.28 -4.62
CA ASN A 85 16.53 -6.60 -5.94
C ASN A 85 15.56 -6.09 -7.02
N ASN A 86 16.00 -5.11 -7.80
CA ASN A 86 15.20 -4.47 -8.85
C ASN A 86 14.85 -5.42 -10.00
N GLU A 87 15.74 -6.40 -10.30
CA GLU A 87 15.52 -7.33 -11.40
C GLU A 87 14.36 -8.29 -11.15
N ARG A 88 14.10 -8.61 -9.87
CA ARG A 88 12.98 -9.46 -9.45
C ARG A 88 11.67 -8.68 -9.27
N CYS A 89 11.74 -7.36 -9.20
CA CYS A 89 10.56 -6.53 -8.95
C CYS A 89 9.67 -6.47 -10.19
N ILE A 90 8.37 -6.72 -9.99
CA ILE A 90 7.34 -6.65 -11.03
C ILE A 90 6.54 -5.33 -10.97
N GLY A 91 6.87 -4.42 -10.05
CA GLY A 91 6.18 -3.13 -9.93
C GLY A 91 4.73 -3.21 -9.42
N CYS A 92 4.33 -4.25 -8.70
CA CYS A 92 2.95 -4.44 -8.20
C CYS A 92 2.53 -3.49 -7.06
N LYS A 93 3.44 -2.64 -6.57
CA LYS A 93 3.20 -1.62 -5.54
C LYS A 93 2.69 -2.14 -4.18
N SER A 94 2.47 -3.45 -4.01
CA SER A 94 1.93 -4.04 -2.76
C SER A 94 2.79 -3.72 -1.54
N CYS A 95 4.11 -3.69 -1.68
CA CYS A 95 5.04 -3.37 -0.59
C CYS A 95 4.90 -1.93 -0.06
N THR A 96 4.47 -0.97 -0.91
CA THR A 96 4.20 0.41 -0.49
C THR A 96 2.97 0.49 0.41
N GLN A 97 1.97 -0.36 0.16
CA GLN A 97 0.77 -0.46 0.97
C GLN A 97 1.03 -1.21 2.28
N ALA A 98 1.96 -2.17 2.26
CA ALA A 98 2.33 -2.95 3.44
C ALA A 98 3.17 -2.15 4.44
N CYS A 99 3.96 -1.17 3.98
CA CYS A 99 4.86 -0.42 4.84
C CYS A 99 4.10 0.59 5.73
N PRO A 100 4.05 0.41 7.08
CA PRO A 100 3.36 1.36 7.95
C PRO A 100 4.11 2.70 8.12
N TYR A 101 5.37 2.74 7.70
CA TYR A 101 6.25 3.92 7.82
C TYR A 101 6.32 4.76 6.55
N ASP A 102 5.63 4.34 5.49
CA ASP A 102 5.65 4.99 4.17
C ASP A 102 7.07 5.19 3.60
N ALA A 103 7.96 4.21 3.84
CA ALA A 103 9.38 4.30 3.51
C ALA A 103 9.74 3.74 2.12
N ILE A 104 8.77 3.19 1.37
CA ILE A 104 8.97 2.59 0.05
C ILE A 104 8.35 3.51 -1.00
N TYR A 105 9.03 3.67 -2.12
CA TYR A 105 8.52 4.38 -3.28
C TYR A 105 8.71 3.52 -4.54
N ILE A 106 8.02 3.87 -5.60
CA ILE A 106 8.31 3.33 -6.93
C ILE A 106 9.24 4.32 -7.62
N ASP A 107 10.34 3.80 -8.09
CA ASP A 107 11.33 4.57 -8.81
C ASP A 107 10.77 4.93 -10.20
N PRO A 108 10.72 6.23 -10.56
CA PRO A 108 10.11 6.68 -11.80
C PRO A 108 10.90 6.30 -13.06
N GLU A 109 12.18 5.97 -12.93
CA GLU A 109 13.04 5.59 -14.06
C GLU A 109 13.04 4.07 -14.26
N SER A 110 13.27 3.31 -13.17
CA SER A 110 13.33 1.84 -13.25
C SER A 110 11.96 1.17 -13.14
N HIS A 111 10.90 1.90 -12.73
CA HIS A 111 9.55 1.37 -12.48
C HIS A 111 9.52 0.20 -11.49
N THR A 112 10.43 0.21 -10.53
CA THR A 112 10.57 -0.81 -9.49
C THR A 112 10.49 -0.20 -8.10
N ALA A 113 10.14 -1.02 -7.10
CA ALA A 113 10.13 -0.57 -5.72
C ALA A 113 11.55 -0.31 -5.22
N ALA A 114 11.75 0.85 -4.59
CA ALA A 114 13.00 1.22 -3.97
C ALA A 114 12.77 1.83 -2.57
N LYS A 115 13.81 1.77 -1.74
CA LYS A 115 13.80 2.28 -0.36
C LYS A 115 15.22 2.45 0.17
N CYS A 116 15.38 2.96 1.40
CA CYS A 116 16.67 2.88 2.08
C CYS A 116 17.07 1.40 2.26
N ASN A 117 18.27 1.05 1.80
CA ASN A 117 18.90 -0.27 1.94
C ASN A 117 20.09 -0.24 2.91
N TYR A 118 20.13 0.71 3.81
CA TYR A 118 21.21 0.90 4.79
C TYR A 118 22.58 1.22 4.16
N CYS A 119 22.64 1.62 2.90
CA CYS A 119 23.88 1.71 2.10
C CYS A 119 24.67 0.40 2.17
N ALA A 120 24.04 -0.74 1.92
CA ALA A 120 24.64 -2.08 2.07
C ALA A 120 26.00 -2.20 1.39
N HIS A 121 26.17 -1.63 0.19
CA HIS A 121 27.44 -1.61 -0.56
C HIS A 121 28.59 -0.90 0.20
N ARG A 122 28.28 0.09 1.06
CA ARG A 122 29.27 0.77 1.90
C ARG A 122 29.57 -0.05 3.16
N VAL A 123 28.50 -0.54 3.80
CA VAL A 123 28.64 -1.33 5.04
C VAL A 123 29.37 -2.64 4.80
N ASP A 124 29.18 -3.28 3.64
CA ASP A 124 29.88 -4.50 3.25
C ASP A 124 31.41 -4.33 3.15
N VAL A 125 31.89 -3.10 2.94
CA VAL A 125 33.33 -2.76 2.93
C VAL A 125 33.78 -2.01 4.20
N GLY A 126 32.94 -2.02 5.25
CA GLY A 126 33.27 -1.44 6.56
C GLY A 126 33.11 0.08 6.65
N LEU A 127 32.44 0.72 5.69
CA LEU A 127 32.14 2.15 5.70
C LEU A 127 30.76 2.42 6.30
N GLU A 128 30.59 3.58 6.94
CA GLU A 128 29.30 4.02 7.42
C GLU A 128 28.35 4.40 6.28
N PRO A 129 27.02 4.32 6.49
CA PRO A 129 26.04 4.85 5.55
C PRO A 129 26.29 6.33 5.23
N ALA A 130 26.13 6.75 3.97
CA ALA A 130 26.39 8.10 3.51
C ALA A 130 25.68 9.18 4.34
N CYS A 131 24.43 8.91 4.77
CA CYS A 131 23.64 9.84 5.59
C CYS A 131 24.15 9.99 7.03
N VAL A 132 24.92 9.04 7.55
CA VAL A 132 25.57 9.11 8.86
C VAL A 132 26.83 9.96 8.73
N ASN A 133 27.68 9.60 7.77
CA ASN A 133 28.97 10.25 7.52
C ASN A 133 28.83 11.77 7.25
N VAL A 134 27.74 12.20 6.62
CA VAL A 134 27.53 13.62 6.26
C VAL A 134 26.81 14.43 7.34
N CYS A 135 26.33 13.80 8.43
CA CYS A 135 25.54 14.48 9.44
C CYS A 135 26.40 15.45 10.29
N PRO A 136 26.27 16.77 10.15
CA PRO A 136 27.19 17.72 10.79
C PRO A 136 27.08 17.77 12.32
N THR A 137 25.99 17.28 12.87
CA THR A 137 25.69 17.26 14.30
C THR A 137 25.66 15.87 14.88
N GLU A 138 26.09 14.86 14.12
CA GLU A 138 26.05 13.43 14.51
C GLU A 138 24.69 12.97 15.07
N ALA A 139 23.60 13.59 14.57
CA ALA A 139 22.25 13.26 14.99
C ALA A 139 21.78 11.88 14.47
N ILE A 140 22.45 11.31 13.47
CA ILE A 140 22.14 10.02 12.91
C ILE A 140 23.28 9.05 13.26
N ILE A 141 22.96 8.04 14.06
CA ILE A 141 23.90 7.02 14.51
C ILE A 141 23.50 5.70 13.89
N SER A 142 24.48 4.97 13.36
CA SER A 142 24.27 3.64 12.81
C SER A 142 25.19 2.62 13.47
N GLY A 143 24.86 1.33 13.41
CA GLY A 143 25.72 0.26 13.90
C GLY A 143 24.98 -1.04 14.16
N ASP A 144 25.74 -2.02 14.66
CA ASP A 144 25.22 -3.32 15.05
C ASP A 144 24.65 -3.27 16.47
N LEU A 145 23.35 -3.56 16.60
CA LEU A 145 22.63 -3.60 17.86
C LEU A 145 23.04 -4.78 18.76
N ASP A 146 23.53 -5.87 18.15
CA ASP A 146 23.94 -7.07 18.89
C ASP A 146 25.36 -6.94 19.47
N GLN A 147 26.16 -6.00 18.97
CA GLN A 147 27.50 -5.76 19.46
C GLN A 147 27.46 -4.92 20.74
N LYS A 148 27.70 -5.54 21.89
CA LYS A 148 27.54 -4.94 23.23
C LYS A 148 28.31 -3.63 23.45
N ASN A 149 29.45 -3.44 22.77
CA ASN A 149 30.31 -2.25 22.94
C ASN A 149 30.13 -1.22 21.81
N SER A 150 29.20 -1.44 20.90
CA SER A 150 28.91 -0.46 19.84
C SER A 150 28.28 0.80 20.41
N GLN A 151 28.51 1.93 19.77
CA GLN A 151 27.91 3.21 20.16
C GLN A 151 26.37 3.11 20.16
N ILE A 152 25.79 2.48 19.14
CA ILE A 152 24.32 2.33 19.03
C ILE A 152 23.73 1.45 20.12
N SER A 153 24.37 0.33 20.46
CA SER A 153 23.93 -0.57 21.54
C SER A 153 23.96 0.13 22.88
N ASN A 154 25.00 0.90 23.16
CA ASN A 154 25.13 1.73 24.37
C ASN A 154 24.04 2.81 24.44
N LEU A 155 23.73 3.47 23.34
CA LEU A 155 22.66 4.49 23.30
C LEU A 155 21.30 3.87 23.55
N VAL A 156 20.96 2.77 22.88
CA VAL A 156 19.66 2.10 23.03
C VAL A 156 19.47 1.54 24.44
N SER A 157 20.56 1.09 25.10
CA SER A 157 20.47 0.51 26.46
C SER A 157 20.45 1.58 27.58
N ARG A 158 21.06 2.76 27.35
CA ARG A 158 21.22 3.78 28.40
C ARG A 158 20.29 4.98 28.26
N GLN A 159 19.77 5.24 27.07
CA GLN A 159 18.88 6.37 26.79
C GLN A 159 17.44 5.90 26.65
N GLN A 160 16.51 6.77 27.00
CA GLN A 160 15.11 6.52 26.69
C GLN A 160 14.90 6.70 25.18
N VAL A 161 14.73 5.58 24.49
CA VAL A 161 14.48 5.56 23.05
C VAL A 161 13.03 5.18 22.75
N THR A 162 12.49 5.76 21.69
CA THR A 162 11.14 5.46 21.20
C THR A 162 11.23 4.96 19.76
N ALA A 163 10.28 4.11 19.37
CA ALA A 163 10.13 3.66 18.00
C ALA A 163 8.78 4.11 17.44
N ARG A 164 8.71 4.28 16.11
CA ARG A 164 7.46 4.65 15.47
C ARG A 164 6.56 3.43 15.30
N LYS A 165 5.25 3.59 15.58
CA LYS A 165 4.19 2.61 15.36
C LYS A 165 4.52 1.20 15.89
N PRO A 166 4.90 1.05 17.16
CA PRO A 166 5.19 -0.25 17.77
C PRO A 166 3.97 -1.17 17.75
N GLU A 167 2.76 -0.62 17.78
CA GLU A 167 1.47 -1.32 17.71
C GLU A 167 1.29 -2.16 16.44
N LYS A 168 2.08 -1.90 15.40
CA LYS A 168 2.05 -2.70 14.15
C LYS A 168 2.81 -4.03 14.24
N GLY A 169 3.51 -4.29 15.35
CA GLY A 169 4.22 -5.54 15.60
C GLY A 169 5.34 -5.85 14.59
N THR A 170 5.93 -4.83 13.99
CA THR A 170 6.97 -5.00 12.95
C THR A 170 8.39 -5.04 13.52
N HIS A 171 8.57 -4.75 14.81
CA HIS A 171 9.87 -4.64 15.49
C HIS A 171 10.86 -3.77 14.69
N PRO A 172 10.62 -2.45 14.63
CA PRO A 172 11.47 -1.52 13.89
C PRO A 172 12.84 -1.37 14.55
N LYS A 173 13.88 -1.27 13.75
CA LYS A 173 15.28 -1.03 14.18
C LYS A 173 15.73 0.42 13.91
N LEU A 174 14.80 1.34 13.89
CA LEU A 174 15.03 2.77 13.88
C LEU A 174 14.43 3.36 15.16
N PHE A 175 15.31 3.90 15.98
CA PHE A 175 14.97 4.46 17.29
C PHE A 175 15.16 5.97 17.30
N TYR A 176 14.43 6.65 18.17
CA TYR A 176 14.50 8.10 18.35
C TYR A 176 14.77 8.43 19.83
N ILE A 177 15.77 9.28 20.09
CA ILE A 177 16.03 9.89 21.39
C ILE A 177 15.27 11.20 21.42
N GLU A 178 14.55 11.47 22.53
CA GLU A 178 13.64 12.62 22.66
C GLU A 178 12.67 12.77 21.47
N GLY A 179 12.07 11.66 21.06
CA GLY A 179 11.02 11.66 20.04
C GLY A 179 9.73 12.27 20.60
N ASP A 180 9.47 13.53 20.30
CA ASP A 180 8.14 14.14 20.55
C ASP A 180 7.09 13.39 19.70
N ASP A 181 5.88 13.18 20.25
CA ASP A 181 4.80 12.49 19.55
C ASP A 181 4.55 13.03 18.14
N VAL A 182 4.69 14.34 17.98
CA VAL A 182 4.57 15.05 16.71
C VAL A 182 5.69 14.67 15.73
N SER A 183 6.90 14.39 16.21
CA SER A 183 8.02 13.92 15.38
C SER A 183 7.88 12.47 14.98
N LEU A 184 7.28 11.65 15.86
CA LEU A 184 7.04 10.22 15.61
C LEU A 184 5.84 9.99 14.68
N LYS A 185 4.83 10.87 14.72
CA LYS A 185 3.59 10.79 13.98
C LYS A 185 3.30 12.06 13.15
N PRO A 186 4.22 12.55 12.32
CA PRO A 186 4.05 13.84 11.63
C PRO A 186 2.86 13.88 10.70
N LEU A 187 2.39 12.72 10.20
CA LEU A 187 1.21 12.63 9.31
C LEU A 187 -0.12 12.89 10.02
N GLU A 188 -0.16 12.78 11.35
CA GLU A 188 -1.33 13.12 12.17
C GLU A 188 -1.47 14.63 12.40
N THR A 189 -0.45 15.43 12.04
CA THR A 189 -0.51 16.88 12.16
C THR A 189 -1.12 17.52 10.93
N GLU A 190 -1.82 18.64 11.11
CA GLU A 190 -2.40 19.42 10.03
C GLU A 190 -1.31 19.89 9.06
N GLN A 191 -1.53 19.75 7.77
CA GLN A 191 -0.62 20.28 6.76
C GLN A 191 -0.83 21.80 6.63
N SER A 192 0.25 22.57 6.66
CA SER A 192 0.18 24.00 6.39
C SER A 192 -0.25 24.26 4.95
N SER A 193 -1.14 25.23 4.75
CA SER A 193 -1.53 25.68 3.41
C SER A 193 -0.36 26.33 2.62
N LYS A 194 0.71 26.71 3.32
CA LYS A 194 1.95 27.23 2.74
C LYS A 194 3.03 26.16 2.76
N SER A 195 2.92 25.18 1.88
CA SER A 195 3.99 24.21 1.68
C SER A 195 5.09 24.81 0.82
N LEU A 196 6.35 24.69 1.26
CA LEU A 196 7.52 25.18 0.51
C LEU A 196 7.82 24.34 -0.74
N TRP A 197 7.27 23.12 -0.82
CA TRP A 197 7.54 22.19 -1.91
C TRP A 197 6.25 21.74 -2.59
N GLY A 198 6.25 21.80 -3.91
CA GLY A 198 5.21 21.21 -4.71
C GLY A 198 5.16 19.68 -4.51
N SER A 199 3.95 19.13 -4.50
CA SER A 199 3.76 17.68 -4.69
C SER A 199 4.18 17.30 -6.11
N GLN A 200 4.55 16.05 -6.34
CA GLN A 200 4.61 15.51 -7.70
C GLN A 200 3.20 15.58 -8.30
N SER A 201 2.97 16.53 -9.17
CA SER A 201 1.66 16.74 -9.80
C SER A 201 1.25 15.59 -10.71
N SER A 202 2.23 14.91 -11.29
CA SER A 202 2.03 13.80 -12.22
C SER A 202 1.92 12.42 -11.57
N GLY A 203 2.14 12.30 -10.26
CA GLY A 203 2.15 11.00 -9.56
C GLY A 203 3.38 10.14 -9.90
N VAL A 204 3.31 8.85 -9.58
CA VAL A 204 4.36 7.84 -9.78
C VAL A 204 3.77 6.61 -10.47
N GLY A 205 4.55 5.96 -11.34
CA GLY A 205 4.11 4.76 -12.06
C GLY A 205 3.19 5.08 -13.24
N HIS A 206 2.19 4.25 -13.47
CA HIS A 206 1.25 4.39 -14.59
C HIS A 206 0.51 5.73 -14.65
N PHE A 207 0.45 6.43 -13.55
CA PHE A 207 -0.20 7.74 -13.44
C PHE A 207 0.75 8.91 -13.65
N SER A 208 2.04 8.64 -13.86
CA SER A 208 3.02 9.67 -14.23
C SER A 208 2.67 10.20 -15.61
N GLY A 209 2.47 11.51 -15.72
CA GLY A 209 2.11 12.17 -16.98
C GLY A 209 0.61 12.32 -17.28
N LYS A 210 -0.30 11.75 -16.46
CA LYS A 210 -1.71 12.16 -16.50
C LYS A 210 -1.90 13.33 -15.56
N GLU A 211 -2.42 14.43 -16.06
CA GLU A 211 -2.88 15.55 -15.24
C GLU A 211 -4.02 15.08 -14.34
N ASN A 212 -3.67 14.47 -13.22
CA ASN A 212 -4.63 14.24 -12.18
C ASN A 212 -4.82 15.58 -11.47
N SER A 213 -5.90 16.26 -11.77
CA SER A 213 -6.40 17.49 -11.16
C SER A 213 -6.81 17.32 -9.69
N TYR A 214 -6.06 16.52 -8.94
CA TYR A 214 -6.01 16.62 -7.49
C TYR A 214 -4.90 17.62 -7.10
N SER A 215 -4.98 18.80 -7.70
CA SER A 215 -4.30 19.97 -7.20
C SER A 215 -4.87 20.25 -5.81
N LEU A 216 -4.12 19.88 -4.79
CA LEU A 216 -4.27 20.54 -3.48
C LEU A 216 -4.08 22.04 -3.77
N GLY A 217 -5.21 22.77 -3.80
CA GLY A 217 -5.36 24.14 -4.22
C GLY A 217 -4.16 25.04 -4.00
N PHE A 218 -3.39 25.25 -5.04
CA PHE A 218 -2.68 26.46 -5.27
C PHE A 218 -3.55 27.32 -6.21
N GLU A 219 -4.53 28.00 -5.65
CA GLU A 219 -5.10 29.15 -6.34
C GLU A 219 -4.03 30.23 -6.37
N SER A 220 -3.36 30.34 -7.50
CA SER A 220 -2.76 31.58 -7.94
C SER A 220 -3.87 32.65 -7.91
N SER A 221 -3.74 33.63 -7.05
CA SER A 221 -4.65 34.78 -7.01
C SER A 221 -4.49 35.57 -8.32
N ASN A 222 -5.23 35.20 -9.34
CA ASN A 222 -5.59 36.11 -10.41
C ASN A 222 -7.08 36.42 -10.29
N ASN A 223 -7.34 37.65 -9.86
CA ASN A 223 -8.65 38.27 -9.89
C ASN A 223 -9.27 38.10 -11.28
N ASN A 224 -10.35 37.34 -11.38
CA ASN A 224 -11.53 37.80 -12.09
C ASN A 224 -12.76 36.97 -11.75
N SER A 225 -13.78 37.72 -11.40
CA SER A 225 -15.17 37.46 -11.12
C SER A 225 -15.82 36.24 -11.81
N GLY A 226 -16.44 35.34 -10.99
CA GLY A 226 -17.39 34.34 -11.44
C GLY A 226 -17.91 33.49 -10.28
N LYS A 227 -19.06 33.87 -9.74
CA LYS A 227 -19.78 33.15 -8.67
C LYS A 227 -20.06 31.69 -9.04
N HIS A 228 -19.59 30.73 -8.25
CA HIS A 228 -20.35 29.51 -7.99
C HIS A 228 -20.09 29.01 -6.55
N ASN A 229 -21.12 29.08 -5.73
CA ASN A 229 -21.19 28.54 -4.37
C ASN A 229 -21.25 27.00 -4.43
N SER A 230 -20.22 26.30 -3.95
CA SER A 230 -20.35 24.94 -3.41
C SER A 230 -19.07 24.50 -2.69
N SER A 231 -18.85 24.91 -1.46
CA SER A 231 -17.76 24.35 -0.64
C SER A 231 -17.95 24.49 0.88
N THR A 232 -19.17 24.48 1.36
CA THR A 232 -19.46 24.53 2.82
C THR A 232 -19.49 23.18 3.52
N GLY A 233 -19.54 22.06 2.79
CA GLY A 233 -19.68 20.71 3.39
C GLY A 233 -18.36 20.06 3.83
N GLU A 234 -17.29 20.19 3.05
CA GLU A 234 -16.03 19.47 3.32
C GLU A 234 -15.21 20.05 4.49
N LYS A 235 -15.25 21.38 4.67
CA LYS A 235 -14.51 22.02 5.77
C LYS A 235 -15.08 21.69 7.15
N SER A 236 -16.36 21.37 7.24
CA SER A 236 -17.03 21.04 8.51
C SER A 236 -16.79 19.59 8.94
N VAL A 237 -16.69 18.65 8.01
CA VAL A 237 -16.44 17.22 8.32
C VAL A 237 -15.00 17.00 8.76
N GLN A 238 -14.03 17.61 8.09
CA GLN A 238 -12.64 17.54 8.47
C GLN A 238 -12.38 18.17 9.85
N LYS A 239 -13.06 19.27 10.17
CA LYS A 239 -13.01 19.91 11.49
C LYS A 239 -13.64 19.04 12.60
N LEU A 240 -14.67 18.26 12.29
CA LEU A 240 -15.34 17.37 13.26
C LEU A 240 -14.51 16.12 13.59
N ILE A 241 -13.79 15.55 12.62
CA ILE A 241 -12.96 14.35 12.82
C ILE A 241 -11.74 14.69 13.67
N TYR A 242 -11.13 15.85 13.46
CA TYR A 242 -9.96 16.27 14.24
C TYR A 242 -10.31 16.86 15.62
N SER A 243 -11.55 17.33 15.83
CA SER A 243 -11.97 17.87 17.14
C SER A 243 -12.36 16.79 18.17
N LYS A 244 -12.60 15.54 17.75
CA LYS A 244 -12.98 14.43 18.65
C LYS A 244 -11.83 13.51 19.04
N GLY A 245 -10.63 13.66 18.48
CA GLY A 245 -9.40 12.98 18.88
C GLY A 245 -8.48 13.81 19.77
N GLY A 246 -9.00 14.85 20.40
CA GLY A 246 -8.24 15.70 21.30
C GLY A 246 -7.80 14.94 22.53
N LEU A 247 -6.51 14.65 22.65
CA LEU A 247 -5.83 14.47 23.92
C LEU A 247 -6.20 15.68 24.81
N SER A 248 -7.08 15.42 25.79
CA SER A 248 -7.50 16.40 26.79
C SER A 248 -6.34 16.71 27.72
N GLY A 249 -5.55 17.65 27.36
CA GLY A 249 -4.47 18.24 28.10
C GLY A 249 -3.81 19.21 27.16
N GLY A 250 -4.08 20.50 27.29
CA GLY A 250 -3.55 21.68 26.63
C GLY A 250 -2.49 21.52 25.53
N ALA A 251 -2.69 20.59 24.58
CA ALA A 251 -1.74 20.32 23.52
C ALA A 251 -1.65 21.54 22.61
N ARG A 252 -0.47 22.15 22.54
CA ARG A 252 -0.20 23.28 21.65
C ARG A 252 -0.49 22.86 20.20
N PRO A 253 -1.16 23.67 19.38
CA PRO A 253 -1.46 23.33 18.00
C PRO A 253 -0.16 23.03 17.25
N ALA A 254 -0.14 21.94 16.49
CA ALA A 254 1.02 21.51 15.73
C ALA A 254 0.67 21.50 14.23
N LYS A 255 1.53 22.09 13.39
CA LYS A 255 1.37 22.16 11.94
C LYS A 255 2.60 21.65 11.23
N ARG A 256 2.40 20.80 10.23
CA ARG A 256 3.45 20.33 9.35
C ARG A 256 3.72 21.38 8.27
N VAL A 257 4.90 22.03 8.35
CA VAL A 257 5.26 23.14 7.47
C VAL A 257 6.17 22.72 6.31
N TYR A 258 6.82 21.55 6.42
CA TYR A 258 7.65 20.98 5.37
C TYR A 258 7.45 19.48 5.30
N ASP A 259 7.09 18.98 4.13
CA ASP A 259 6.75 17.57 3.91
C ASP A 259 7.47 16.96 2.71
N SER A 260 7.46 15.65 2.60
CA SER A 260 7.92 14.94 1.41
C SER A 260 6.96 15.17 0.23
N PRO A 261 7.46 15.14 -1.01
CA PRO A 261 6.60 15.11 -2.18
C PRO A 261 5.57 13.98 -2.13
N SER A 262 4.40 14.21 -2.70
CA SER A 262 3.36 13.18 -2.83
C SER A 262 3.85 12.04 -3.73
N LYS A 263 3.55 10.79 -3.35
CA LYS A 263 3.85 9.60 -4.17
C LYS A 263 2.79 9.33 -5.24
N GLY A 264 1.78 10.18 -5.35
CA GLY A 264 0.66 9.97 -6.26
C GLY A 264 -0.25 8.81 -5.87
N ILE A 265 -1.09 8.38 -6.82
CA ILE A 265 -1.98 7.23 -6.68
C ILE A 265 -1.20 5.98 -7.05
N LEU A 266 -1.02 5.08 -6.09
CA LEU A 266 -0.24 3.85 -6.28
C LEU A 266 -1.10 2.70 -6.84
N TRP A 267 -2.35 2.59 -6.39
CA TRP A 267 -3.35 1.65 -6.90
C TRP A 267 -4.54 2.43 -7.45
N GLY A 268 -4.80 2.29 -8.73
CA GLY A 268 -5.81 3.04 -9.47
C GLY A 268 -7.14 2.31 -9.62
N TRP A 269 -7.89 2.72 -10.65
CA TRP A 269 -9.18 2.12 -11.01
C TRP A 269 -9.04 0.66 -11.47
N GLU A 270 -7.87 0.26 -11.95
CA GLU A 270 -7.56 -1.11 -12.37
C GLU A 270 -7.76 -2.10 -11.22
N VAL A 271 -7.35 -1.69 -9.99
CA VAL A 271 -7.54 -2.49 -8.78
C VAL A 271 -9.02 -2.66 -8.45
N ALA A 272 -9.81 -1.59 -8.52
CA ALA A 272 -11.26 -1.67 -8.33
C ALA A 272 -11.92 -2.52 -9.42
N GLY A 273 -11.47 -2.36 -10.68
CA GLY A 273 -11.93 -3.11 -11.83
C GLY A 273 -11.72 -4.62 -11.69
N TYR A 274 -10.51 -5.05 -11.30
CA TYR A 274 -10.26 -6.50 -11.17
C TYR A 274 -11.02 -7.12 -9.98
N ILE A 275 -11.26 -6.37 -8.89
CA ILE A 275 -12.09 -6.85 -7.78
C ILE A 275 -13.52 -7.11 -8.25
N LEU A 276 -14.08 -6.19 -9.05
CA LEU A 276 -15.42 -6.31 -9.62
C LEU A 276 -15.52 -7.50 -10.60
N THR A 277 -14.62 -7.56 -11.60
CA THR A 277 -14.65 -8.61 -12.63
C THR A 277 -14.43 -9.99 -12.05
N LYS A 278 -13.56 -10.10 -11.04
CA LYS A 278 -13.33 -11.34 -10.28
C LYS A 278 -14.57 -11.77 -9.52
N ALA A 279 -15.26 -10.84 -8.84
CA ALA A 279 -16.48 -11.14 -8.09
C ALA A 279 -17.61 -11.59 -9.02
N LEU A 280 -17.75 -10.94 -10.18
CA LEU A 280 -18.70 -11.36 -11.22
C LEU A 280 -18.38 -12.75 -11.75
N SER A 281 -17.11 -13.04 -12.08
CA SER A 281 -16.69 -14.37 -12.56
C SER A 281 -17.04 -15.47 -11.56
N ALA A 282 -16.70 -15.28 -10.28
CA ALA A 282 -17.00 -16.24 -9.22
C ALA A 282 -18.51 -16.43 -9.00
N GLY A 283 -19.27 -15.33 -9.02
CA GLY A 283 -20.69 -15.33 -8.72
C GLY A 283 -21.54 -15.90 -9.85
N ILE A 284 -21.28 -15.53 -11.11
CA ILE A 284 -22.07 -15.93 -12.29
C ILE A 284 -22.16 -17.47 -12.43
N LEU A 285 -21.09 -18.17 -12.09
CA LEU A 285 -21.07 -19.63 -12.12
C LEU A 285 -21.35 -20.23 -10.74
N GLY A 286 -20.72 -19.72 -9.69
CA GLY A 286 -20.80 -20.30 -8.35
C GLY A 286 -22.20 -20.26 -7.74
N LEU A 287 -22.93 -19.16 -7.86
CA LEU A 287 -24.27 -19.04 -7.27
C LEU A 287 -25.30 -19.94 -7.91
N PRO A 288 -25.44 -20.00 -9.27
CA PRO A 288 -26.35 -20.95 -9.90
C PRO A 288 -26.03 -22.40 -9.60
N LEU A 289 -24.73 -22.78 -9.60
CA LEU A 289 -24.33 -24.15 -9.25
C LEU A 289 -24.72 -24.49 -7.80
N LEU A 290 -24.51 -23.55 -6.86
CA LEU A 290 -24.91 -23.75 -5.47
C LEU A 290 -26.42 -23.94 -5.32
N LEU A 291 -27.23 -23.10 -5.99
CA LEU A 291 -28.68 -23.17 -5.95
C LEU A 291 -29.20 -24.48 -6.59
N ASN A 292 -28.52 -24.97 -7.63
CA ASN A 292 -28.83 -26.25 -8.25
C ASN A 292 -28.56 -27.44 -7.29
N GLU A 293 -27.43 -27.40 -6.54
CA GLU A 293 -27.14 -28.46 -5.55
C GLU A 293 -28.13 -28.48 -4.40
N PHE A 294 -28.70 -27.34 -4.03
CA PHE A 294 -29.79 -27.27 -3.04
C PHE A 294 -31.19 -27.62 -3.64
N GLY A 295 -31.29 -27.92 -4.91
CA GLY A 295 -32.55 -28.24 -5.58
C GLY A 295 -33.50 -27.04 -5.75
N LEU A 296 -33.00 -25.80 -5.58
CA LEU A 296 -33.81 -24.59 -5.74
C LEU A 296 -34.03 -24.22 -7.22
N ILE A 297 -33.11 -24.60 -8.08
CA ILE A 297 -33.19 -24.41 -9.54
C ILE A 297 -32.68 -25.67 -10.24
N ASN A 298 -33.16 -25.91 -11.47
CA ASN A 298 -32.64 -26.98 -12.33
C ASN A 298 -31.86 -26.34 -13.48
N LEU A 299 -30.55 -26.58 -13.52
CA LEU A 299 -29.67 -26.07 -14.57
C LEU A 299 -29.65 -27.03 -15.74
N THR A 300 -29.88 -26.50 -16.94
CA THR A 300 -29.68 -27.25 -18.17
C THR A 300 -28.22 -27.26 -18.60
N SER A 301 -27.77 -28.24 -19.37
CA SER A 301 -26.42 -28.29 -19.92
C SER A 301 -26.08 -27.00 -20.70
N GLN A 302 -27.05 -26.45 -21.43
CA GLN A 302 -26.90 -25.16 -22.14
C GLN A 302 -26.62 -24.00 -21.17
N THR A 303 -27.33 -23.94 -20.07
CA THR A 303 -27.12 -22.87 -19.07
C THR A 303 -25.73 -22.99 -18.46
N ILE A 304 -25.24 -24.18 -18.13
CA ILE A 304 -23.93 -24.39 -17.50
C ILE A 304 -22.79 -23.98 -18.44
N TRP A 305 -22.80 -24.39 -19.71
CA TRP A 305 -21.71 -23.98 -20.60
C TRP A 305 -21.73 -22.47 -20.91
N ILE A 306 -22.92 -21.85 -21.04
CA ILE A 306 -23.03 -20.40 -21.25
C ILE A 306 -22.51 -19.61 -20.02
N THR A 307 -22.93 -19.98 -18.82
CA THR A 307 -22.45 -19.33 -17.58
C THR A 307 -20.96 -19.56 -17.37
N SER A 308 -20.43 -20.72 -17.75
CA SER A 308 -18.98 -20.99 -17.74
C SER A 308 -18.24 -20.09 -18.72
N LEU A 309 -18.73 -19.89 -19.93
CA LEU A 309 -18.14 -18.99 -20.92
C LEU A 309 -18.12 -17.55 -20.43
N VAL A 310 -19.23 -17.05 -19.88
CA VAL A 310 -19.32 -15.69 -19.34
C VAL A 310 -18.39 -15.53 -18.14
N SER A 311 -18.32 -16.52 -17.24
CA SER A 311 -17.40 -16.54 -16.11
C SER A 311 -15.93 -16.44 -16.57
N LEU A 312 -15.54 -17.21 -17.59
CA LEU A 312 -14.19 -17.17 -18.17
C LEU A 312 -13.88 -15.82 -18.81
N LEU A 313 -14.86 -15.19 -19.46
CA LEU A 313 -14.69 -13.84 -20.03
C LEU A 313 -14.34 -12.81 -18.94
N PHE A 314 -15.09 -12.80 -17.84
CA PHE A 314 -14.79 -11.92 -16.71
C PHE A 314 -13.49 -12.29 -16.01
N LEU A 315 -13.14 -13.58 -15.94
CA LEU A 315 -11.85 -14.02 -15.38
C LEU A 315 -10.70 -13.57 -16.27
N GLY A 316 -10.83 -13.63 -17.59
CA GLY A 316 -9.86 -13.09 -18.54
C GLY A 316 -9.67 -11.59 -18.39
N ALA A 317 -10.78 -10.84 -18.25
CA ALA A 317 -10.73 -9.41 -17.95
C ALA A 317 -10.00 -9.12 -16.62
N THR A 318 -10.23 -9.94 -15.58
CA THR A 318 -9.50 -9.85 -14.31
C THR A 318 -7.99 -10.02 -14.51
N GLY A 319 -7.57 -11.03 -15.29
CA GLY A 319 -6.15 -11.26 -15.61
C GLY A 319 -5.51 -10.10 -16.36
N ILE A 320 -6.21 -9.54 -17.35
CA ILE A 320 -5.75 -8.37 -18.11
C ILE A 320 -5.58 -7.17 -17.18
N LEU A 321 -6.55 -6.85 -16.34
CA LEU A 321 -6.48 -5.71 -15.41
C LEU A 321 -5.35 -5.88 -14.40
N LEU A 322 -5.10 -7.11 -13.89
CA LEU A 322 -3.99 -7.39 -13.00
C LEU A 322 -2.63 -7.16 -13.66
N ILE A 323 -2.49 -7.53 -14.93
CA ILE A 323 -1.24 -7.32 -15.68
C ILE A 323 -1.06 -5.83 -16.01
N MET A 324 -2.14 -5.12 -16.33
CA MET A 324 -2.11 -3.67 -16.62
C MET A 324 -1.71 -2.82 -15.42
N ASP A 325 -2.02 -3.26 -14.19
CA ASP A 325 -1.62 -2.55 -12.95
C ASP A 325 -0.11 -2.70 -12.63
N LEU A 326 0.60 -3.62 -13.29
CA LEU A 326 2.03 -3.83 -13.06
C LEU A 326 2.86 -2.78 -13.82
N ASP A 327 3.81 -2.15 -13.15
CA ASP A 327 4.78 -1.27 -13.81
C ASP A 327 5.81 -2.04 -14.65
N GLN A 328 5.95 -3.37 -14.40
CA GLN A 328 6.83 -4.29 -15.15
C GLN A 328 6.04 -5.53 -15.64
N PRO A 329 5.11 -5.38 -16.61
CA PRO A 329 4.21 -6.45 -17.03
C PRO A 329 4.95 -7.66 -17.64
N THR A 330 6.11 -7.44 -18.29
CA THR A 330 6.93 -8.51 -18.87
C THR A 330 7.44 -9.52 -17.85
N ARG A 331 7.54 -9.11 -16.57
CA ARG A 331 8.01 -9.95 -15.46
C ARG A 331 6.87 -10.65 -14.71
N PHE A 332 5.62 -10.53 -15.18
CA PHE A 332 4.45 -11.14 -14.53
C PHE A 332 4.62 -12.64 -14.28
N LEU A 333 5.25 -13.35 -15.22
CA LEU A 333 5.49 -14.78 -15.11
C LEU A 333 6.35 -15.19 -13.90
N TYR A 334 7.12 -14.27 -13.31
CA TYR A 334 7.87 -14.58 -12.08
C TYR A 334 6.95 -14.94 -10.90
N VAL A 335 5.71 -14.43 -10.88
CA VAL A 335 4.71 -14.80 -9.87
C VAL A 335 4.38 -16.29 -9.92
N LEU A 336 4.39 -16.89 -11.12
CA LEU A 336 4.06 -18.32 -11.33
C LEU A 336 5.30 -19.20 -11.19
N PHE A 337 6.45 -18.80 -11.76
CA PHE A 337 7.65 -19.65 -11.78
C PHE A 337 8.55 -19.53 -10.56
N ARG A 338 8.45 -18.42 -9.81
CA ARG A 338 9.21 -18.18 -8.58
C ARG A 338 8.31 -17.71 -7.45
N PRO A 339 7.32 -18.53 -7.05
CA PRO A 339 6.27 -18.12 -6.11
C PRO A 339 6.80 -17.90 -4.69
N HIS A 340 6.45 -16.79 -4.09
CA HIS A 340 6.60 -16.58 -2.66
C HIS A 340 5.29 -16.93 -1.95
N TRP A 341 5.17 -18.16 -1.47
CA TRP A 341 3.94 -18.70 -0.88
C TRP A 341 3.42 -17.96 0.35
N LYS A 342 4.22 -17.11 1.01
CA LYS A 342 3.74 -16.24 2.08
C LYS A 342 2.87 -15.11 1.55
N SER A 343 3.03 -14.69 0.29
CA SER A 343 2.26 -13.63 -0.34
C SER A 343 0.89 -14.11 -0.79
N TRP A 344 -0.16 -13.43 -0.36
CA TRP A 344 -1.53 -13.70 -0.83
C TRP A 344 -1.76 -13.31 -2.29
N LEU A 345 -0.92 -12.45 -2.86
CA LEU A 345 -0.95 -12.15 -4.29
C LEU A 345 -0.62 -13.39 -5.12
N VAL A 346 0.39 -14.17 -4.72
CA VAL A 346 0.75 -15.44 -5.35
C VAL A 346 -0.39 -16.45 -5.22
N LYS A 347 -0.89 -16.65 -3.99
CA LYS A 347 -2.02 -17.57 -3.74
C LYS A 347 -3.24 -17.20 -4.58
N GLY A 348 -3.52 -15.90 -4.73
CA GLY A 348 -4.57 -15.39 -5.60
C GLY A 348 -4.35 -15.73 -7.06
N GLY A 349 -3.13 -15.57 -7.59
CA GLY A 349 -2.78 -15.94 -8.97
C GLY A 349 -3.03 -17.43 -9.26
N TYR A 350 -2.58 -18.31 -8.35
CA TYR A 350 -2.86 -19.76 -8.47
C TYR A 350 -4.35 -20.07 -8.34
N THR A 351 -5.08 -19.41 -7.44
CA THR A 351 -6.54 -19.60 -7.31
C THR A 351 -7.27 -19.22 -8.59
N ILE A 352 -6.90 -18.10 -9.23
CA ILE A 352 -7.44 -17.67 -10.52
C ILE A 352 -7.16 -18.72 -11.59
N SER A 353 -5.93 -19.22 -11.68
CA SER A 353 -5.52 -20.21 -12.69
C SER A 353 -6.24 -21.55 -12.53
N VAL A 354 -6.33 -22.06 -11.29
CA VAL A 354 -7.02 -23.32 -11.01
C VAL A 354 -8.53 -23.18 -11.25
N PHE A 355 -9.15 -22.11 -10.79
CA PHE A 355 -10.57 -21.83 -11.05
C PHE A 355 -10.86 -21.77 -12.55
N GLY A 356 -10.04 -21.03 -13.32
CA GLY A 356 -10.16 -20.95 -14.77
C GLY A 356 -10.07 -22.32 -15.46
N GLY A 357 -9.12 -23.16 -15.04
CA GLY A 357 -8.97 -24.53 -15.54
C GLY A 357 -10.20 -25.41 -15.25
N LEU A 358 -10.71 -25.39 -14.02
CA LEU A 358 -11.90 -26.14 -13.62
C LEU A 358 -13.15 -25.69 -14.39
N VAL A 359 -13.35 -24.37 -14.55
CA VAL A 359 -14.47 -23.81 -15.31
C VAL A 359 -14.39 -24.18 -16.79
N THR A 360 -13.18 -24.18 -17.38
CA THR A 360 -12.97 -24.60 -18.77
C THR A 360 -13.31 -26.09 -18.97
N LEU A 361 -12.91 -26.94 -18.04
CA LEU A 361 -13.21 -28.36 -18.08
C LEU A 361 -14.71 -28.60 -17.95
N LEU A 362 -15.40 -27.98 -16.99
CA LEU A 362 -16.83 -28.11 -16.78
C LEU A 362 -17.62 -27.64 -18.03
N GLY A 363 -17.36 -26.39 -18.45
CA GLY A 363 -18.06 -25.76 -19.56
C GLY A 363 -17.80 -26.49 -20.88
N GLY A 364 -16.56 -26.92 -21.12
CA GLY A 364 -16.17 -27.70 -22.30
C GLY A 364 -16.84 -29.10 -22.35
N ALA A 365 -16.90 -29.78 -21.21
CA ALA A 365 -17.57 -31.09 -21.13
C ALA A 365 -19.08 -30.96 -21.39
N HIS A 366 -19.75 -29.94 -20.81
CA HIS A 366 -21.16 -29.69 -21.08
C HIS A 366 -21.44 -29.29 -22.54
N LEU A 367 -20.53 -28.55 -23.17
CA LEU A 367 -20.62 -28.20 -24.59
C LEU A 367 -20.49 -29.41 -25.49
N LEU A 368 -19.61 -30.38 -25.13
CA LEU A 368 -19.37 -31.61 -25.90
C LEU A 368 -20.37 -32.74 -25.59
N GLY A 369 -21.33 -32.51 -24.67
CA GLY A 369 -22.34 -33.53 -24.32
C GLY A 369 -21.90 -34.50 -23.23
N TYR A 370 -20.73 -34.34 -22.62
CA TYR A 370 -20.20 -35.21 -21.57
C TYR A 370 -20.47 -34.66 -20.16
N GLY A 371 -21.45 -33.76 -19.98
CA GLY A 371 -21.69 -33.05 -18.72
C GLY A 371 -21.94 -33.97 -17.53
N GLU A 372 -22.64 -35.08 -17.69
CA GLU A 372 -22.92 -36.02 -16.60
C GLU A 372 -21.65 -36.62 -15.96
N TRP A 373 -20.60 -36.83 -16.76
CA TRP A 373 -19.33 -37.41 -16.31
C TRP A 373 -18.49 -36.48 -15.45
N VAL A 374 -18.79 -35.18 -15.49
CA VAL A 374 -18.01 -34.16 -14.82
C VAL A 374 -18.77 -33.44 -13.72
N ASN A 375 -19.98 -33.87 -13.36
CA ASN A 375 -20.80 -33.26 -12.31
C ASN A 375 -20.06 -33.16 -10.95
N TRP A 376 -19.14 -34.07 -10.65
CA TRP A 376 -18.32 -34.04 -9.47
C TRP A 376 -17.41 -32.75 -9.39
N LEU A 377 -17.14 -32.10 -10.53
CA LEU A 377 -16.39 -30.86 -10.59
C LEU A 377 -17.12 -29.67 -9.93
N THR A 378 -18.43 -29.76 -9.72
CA THR A 378 -19.24 -28.71 -9.09
C THR A 378 -18.70 -28.35 -7.73
N TRP A 379 -18.37 -29.32 -6.88
CA TRP A 379 -17.84 -29.03 -5.53
C TRP A 379 -16.46 -28.34 -5.52
N PRO A 380 -15.47 -28.80 -6.27
CA PRO A 380 -14.22 -28.06 -6.44
C PRO A 380 -14.44 -26.63 -6.96
N ILE A 381 -15.32 -26.45 -7.95
CA ILE A 381 -15.60 -25.12 -8.51
C ILE A 381 -16.24 -24.21 -7.45
N LEU A 382 -17.19 -24.68 -6.67
CA LEU A 382 -17.79 -23.94 -5.56
C LEU A 382 -16.75 -23.52 -4.53
N LEU A 383 -15.85 -24.44 -4.14
CA LEU A 383 -14.75 -24.14 -3.22
C LEU A 383 -13.85 -23.03 -3.77
N PHE A 384 -13.40 -23.17 -5.03
CA PHE A 384 -12.52 -22.18 -5.65
C PHE A 384 -13.23 -20.86 -5.96
N SER A 385 -14.55 -20.85 -6.19
CA SER A 385 -15.37 -19.64 -6.31
C SER A 385 -15.35 -18.83 -5.00
N ILE A 386 -15.52 -19.51 -3.86
CA ILE A 386 -15.42 -18.88 -2.53
C ILE A 386 -13.99 -18.36 -2.29
N LEU A 387 -12.98 -19.20 -2.53
CA LEU A 387 -11.57 -18.79 -2.38
C LEU A 387 -11.23 -17.60 -3.28
N LEU A 388 -11.70 -17.58 -4.52
CA LEU A 388 -11.53 -16.49 -5.48
C LEU A 388 -12.16 -15.19 -4.95
N SER A 389 -13.30 -15.26 -4.29
CA SER A 389 -13.97 -14.10 -3.72
C SER A 389 -13.18 -13.51 -2.54
N ILE A 390 -12.65 -14.35 -1.64
CA ILE A 390 -12.09 -13.92 -0.35
C ILE A 390 -10.58 -13.64 -0.34
N TYR A 391 -9.78 -14.20 -1.29
CA TYR A 391 -8.32 -14.09 -1.22
C TYR A 391 -7.83 -12.62 -1.19
N THR A 392 -8.57 -11.71 -1.83
CA THR A 392 -8.21 -10.28 -1.84
C THR A 392 -8.35 -9.65 -0.45
N ALA A 393 -9.29 -10.13 0.38
CA ALA A 393 -9.38 -9.69 1.76
C ALA A 393 -8.10 -10.02 2.55
N PHE A 394 -7.55 -11.22 2.33
CA PHE A 394 -6.28 -11.62 2.95
C PHE A 394 -5.08 -10.84 2.39
N LEU A 395 -5.09 -10.52 1.08
CA LEU A 395 -4.08 -9.66 0.48
C LEU A 395 -4.09 -8.26 1.12
N PHE A 396 -5.26 -7.68 1.31
CA PHE A 396 -5.41 -6.39 1.98
C PHE A 396 -5.04 -6.46 3.45
N ALA A 397 -5.34 -7.57 4.14
CA ALA A 397 -4.91 -7.78 5.53
C ALA A 397 -3.37 -7.82 5.69
N GLN A 398 -2.62 -8.26 4.67
CA GLN A 398 -1.15 -8.17 4.66
C GLN A 398 -0.65 -6.72 4.50
N ALA A 399 -1.48 -5.81 4.02
CA ALA A 399 -1.13 -4.40 3.85
C ALA A 399 -1.20 -3.64 5.19
N LYS A 400 -0.32 -3.96 6.14
CA LYS A 400 -0.28 -3.40 7.51
C LYS A 400 -0.16 -1.87 7.57
N GLY A 401 0.25 -1.23 6.48
CA GLY A 401 0.31 0.22 6.37
C GLY A 401 -1.05 0.90 6.24
N ARG A 402 -2.13 0.15 6.02
CA ARG A 402 -3.50 0.66 5.82
C ARG A 402 -4.44 0.11 6.89
N ASP A 403 -4.77 0.94 7.88
CA ASP A 403 -5.61 0.53 9.03
C ASP A 403 -7.02 0.11 8.61
N PHE A 404 -7.60 0.79 7.61
CA PHE A 404 -8.92 0.47 7.08
C PHE A 404 -9.05 -0.99 6.59
N TRP A 405 -7.96 -1.58 6.07
CA TRP A 405 -7.95 -2.95 5.55
C TRP A 405 -7.70 -4.02 6.61
N GLN A 406 -7.47 -3.63 7.86
CA GLN A 406 -7.25 -4.55 8.98
C GLN A 406 -8.56 -5.02 9.65
N SER A 407 -9.72 -4.65 9.10
CA SER A 407 -11.02 -5.05 9.65
C SER A 407 -11.29 -6.55 9.41
N PRO A 408 -11.67 -7.33 10.43
CA PRO A 408 -12.03 -8.74 10.27
C PRO A 408 -13.30 -8.93 9.40
N LEU A 409 -14.15 -7.90 9.30
CA LEU A 409 -15.36 -7.92 8.47
C LEU A 409 -15.06 -7.83 6.97
N LEU A 410 -13.82 -7.56 6.58
CA LEU A 410 -13.43 -7.41 5.18
C LEU A 410 -13.68 -8.71 4.38
N ILE A 411 -13.49 -9.88 5.00
CA ILE A 411 -13.77 -11.18 4.38
C ILE A 411 -15.26 -11.30 4.03
N LEU A 412 -16.14 -10.98 4.98
CA LEU A 412 -17.58 -11.00 4.76
C LEU A 412 -18.00 -9.99 3.69
N HIS A 413 -17.42 -8.80 3.71
CA HIS A 413 -17.66 -7.77 2.71
C HIS A 413 -17.31 -8.25 1.29
N MET A 414 -16.16 -8.91 1.11
CA MET A 414 -15.73 -9.45 -0.19
C MET A 414 -16.61 -10.62 -0.67
N LEU A 415 -17.11 -11.46 0.24
CA LEU A 415 -18.09 -12.50 -0.10
C LEU A 415 -19.42 -11.89 -0.56
N LEU A 416 -19.91 -10.90 0.18
CA LEU A 416 -21.14 -10.19 -0.18
C LEU A 416 -21.03 -9.49 -1.53
N HIS A 417 -19.86 -8.96 -1.90
CA HIS A 417 -19.64 -8.39 -3.23
C HIS A 417 -19.92 -9.41 -4.35
N ALA A 418 -19.49 -10.67 -4.21
CA ALA A 418 -19.74 -11.70 -5.20
C ALA A 418 -21.24 -12.01 -5.38
N VAL A 419 -22.03 -11.89 -4.32
CA VAL A 419 -23.48 -12.13 -4.34
C VAL A 419 -24.22 -10.86 -4.78
N ILE A 420 -23.90 -9.71 -4.23
CA ILE A 420 -24.61 -8.45 -4.49
C ILE A 420 -24.34 -7.96 -5.92
N CYS A 421 -23.14 -8.13 -6.47
CA CYS A 421 -22.87 -7.76 -7.85
C CYS A 421 -23.80 -8.46 -8.84
N LEU A 422 -24.24 -9.69 -8.55
CA LEU A 422 -25.24 -10.40 -9.36
C LEU A 422 -26.66 -9.89 -9.14
N LEU A 423 -27.03 -9.56 -7.91
CA LEU A 423 -28.36 -9.05 -7.58
C LEU A 423 -28.58 -7.61 -8.09
N TYR A 424 -27.50 -6.79 -8.14
CA TYR A 424 -27.54 -5.40 -8.58
C TYR A 424 -27.54 -5.22 -10.10
N THR A 425 -27.16 -6.22 -10.87
CA THR A 425 -27.20 -6.18 -12.35
C THR A 425 -28.58 -6.45 -12.90
N SER A 426 -29.56 -6.89 -12.07
CA SER A 426 -30.95 -6.94 -12.50
C SER A 426 -31.55 -5.51 -12.37
N PRO A 427 -32.01 -4.88 -13.47
CA PRO A 427 -32.54 -3.53 -13.44
C PRO A 427 -33.82 -3.48 -12.60
N SER A 428 -33.68 -3.01 -11.37
CA SER A 428 -34.85 -2.72 -10.52
C SER A 428 -35.47 -1.39 -10.96
N PRO A 429 -36.80 -1.30 -11.08
CA PRO A 429 -37.50 -0.01 -11.38
C PRO A 429 -37.24 1.09 -10.36
N ARG A 430 -36.64 0.76 -9.18
CA ARG A 430 -36.30 1.71 -8.11
C ARG A 430 -34.95 2.42 -8.29
N ASP A 431 -34.11 2.00 -9.23
CA ASP A 431 -32.74 2.59 -9.37
C ASP A 431 -32.73 3.98 -10.05
N ARG A 432 -33.83 4.39 -10.67
CA ARG A 432 -33.99 5.75 -11.24
C ARG A 432 -34.01 6.87 -10.20
N THR A 433 -34.22 6.56 -8.92
CA THR A 433 -34.32 7.57 -7.86
C THR A 433 -33.05 7.72 -7.00
N ARG A 434 -32.03 6.86 -7.16
CA ARG A 434 -30.79 6.88 -6.37
C ARG A 434 -29.57 7.49 -7.06
N SER A 435 -29.71 8.00 -8.27
CA SER A 435 -28.60 8.67 -9.00
C SER A 435 -28.22 10.06 -8.44
N ARG A 436 -28.66 10.41 -7.23
CA ARG A 436 -28.34 11.66 -6.53
C ARG A 436 -27.74 11.45 -5.15
N MET A 437 -26.88 10.45 -4.96
CA MET A 437 -26.02 10.44 -3.78
C MET A 437 -24.65 11.00 -4.14
N PRO A 438 -24.16 12.03 -3.43
CA PRO A 438 -22.82 12.54 -3.65
C PRO A 438 -21.80 11.47 -3.26
N SER A 439 -20.81 11.29 -4.12
CA SER A 439 -19.63 10.47 -3.87
C SER A 439 -18.86 11.05 -2.68
N SER A 440 -19.08 10.51 -1.49
CA SER A 440 -18.25 10.79 -0.32
C SER A 440 -17.80 9.46 0.27
N ALA A 441 -16.62 9.05 -0.08
CA ALA A 441 -15.73 8.21 0.73
C ALA A 441 -14.30 8.36 0.20
#